data_eb31b65940a4d09fb4a02d1873b6e908
#
_entry.id   eb31b65940a4d09fb4a02d1873b6e908
#
_cell.length_a   1.000
_cell.length_b   1.000
_cell.length_c   1.000
_cell.angle_alpha   90.00
_cell.angle_beta   90.00
_cell.angle_gamma   90.00
#
_symmetry.space_group_name_H-M   'P 1'
#
loop_
_entity.id
_entity.type
_entity.pdbx_description
1 polymer ?
#
loop_
_entity_poly.entity_id
_entity_poly.type
_entity_poly.pdbx_seq_one_letter_code
_entity_poly.pdbx_strand_id
1 'polypeptide(L)'
;MSELRDLYEEVILDHNRRPRNYPKNPPGANCHAHGFNPLCGDEIRVHLKVEDGVIVDAGFEGAGCAISTASASLMTQAVMGRRVAEAEDLFRAVHDALTDESGKLQASPERLGKLSVLAGVKEYPMRVKCATLAWHTMRAALASEGETVTTE
;
A
#
# COMPACT_ATOMS: atom_id res chain seq x y z
N MET A 1 -0.20 20.17 -13.95
CA MET A 1 -0.93 19.42 -13.66
C MET A 1 -1.03 18.27 -14.46
N SER A 2 -1.01 18.37 -15.65
CA SER A 2 -1.17 17.25 -16.50
C SER A 2 -0.03 16.26 -16.41
N GLU A 3 1.21 16.67 -16.23
CA GLU A 3 2.34 15.75 -16.12
C GLU A 3 2.24 14.83 -14.93
N LEU A 4 1.86 15.37 -13.79
CA LEU A 4 1.73 14.59 -12.58
C LEU A 4 0.53 13.64 -12.67
N ARG A 5 -0.54 14.10 -13.26
CA ARG A 5 -1.73 13.31 -13.46
C ARG A 5 -1.46 12.16 -14.44
N ASP A 6 -0.73 12.44 -15.52
CA ASP A 6 -0.37 11.43 -16.49
C ASP A 6 0.53 10.36 -15.87
N LEU A 7 1.47 10.78 -15.04
CA LEU A 7 2.35 9.86 -14.33
C LEU A 7 1.57 8.99 -13.37
N TYR A 8 0.63 9.58 -12.64
CA TYR A 8 -0.24 8.87 -11.72
C TYR A 8 -1.02 7.78 -12.48
N GLU A 9 -1.67 8.16 -13.59
CA GLU A 9 -2.44 7.21 -14.38
C GLU A 9 -1.57 6.10 -14.95
N GLU A 10 -0.40 6.44 -15.45
CA GLU A 10 0.51 5.47 -16.03
C GLU A 10 0.98 4.45 -15.01
N VAL A 11 1.40 4.90 -13.84
CA VAL A 11 1.90 4.01 -12.77
C VAL A 11 0.76 3.13 -12.24
N ILE A 12 -0.42 3.72 -12.01
CA ILE A 12 -1.57 2.97 -11.51
C ILE A 12 -2.00 1.90 -12.51
N LEU A 13 -2.06 2.23 -13.79
CA LEU A 13 -2.44 1.27 -14.82
C LEU A 13 -1.42 0.14 -14.93
N ASP A 14 -0.14 0.48 -14.87
CA ASP A 14 0.92 -0.54 -14.95
C ASP A 14 0.83 -1.52 -13.79
N HIS A 15 0.71 -0.99 -12.57
CA HIS A 15 0.62 -1.85 -11.38
C HIS A 15 -0.71 -2.61 -11.29
N ASN A 16 -1.75 -2.10 -11.92
CA ASN A 16 -3.02 -2.81 -11.98
C ASN A 16 -2.98 -3.95 -13.00
N ARG A 17 -2.35 -3.74 -14.14
CA ARG A 17 -2.24 -4.76 -15.17
C ARG A 17 -1.23 -5.85 -14.82
N ARG A 18 -0.15 -5.45 -14.15
CA ARG A 18 0.94 -6.35 -13.80
C ARG A 18 1.33 -6.14 -12.34
N PRO A 19 0.44 -6.51 -11.41
CA PRO A 19 0.76 -6.30 -10.00
C PRO A 19 1.98 -7.13 -9.60
N ARG A 20 2.89 -6.49 -8.89
CA ARG A 20 4.11 -7.15 -8.40
C ARG A 20 3.78 -7.90 -7.13
N ASN A 21 4.35 -9.07 -6.99
CA ASN A 21 4.15 -9.89 -5.79
C ASN A 21 2.69 -10.32 -5.59
N TYR A 22 2.00 -10.60 -6.71
CA TYR A 22 0.59 -10.98 -6.70
C TYR A 22 0.30 -12.07 -7.76
N PRO A 23 -0.48 -13.11 -7.45
CA PRO A 23 -0.80 -13.53 -6.10
C PRO A 23 0.41 -14.20 -5.50
N LYS A 24 0.72 -13.89 -4.25
CA LYS A 24 1.93 -14.42 -3.65
C LYS A 24 1.80 -14.54 -2.13
N ASN A 25 2.12 -15.71 -1.64
CA ASN A 25 2.33 -15.95 -0.22
C ASN A 25 3.75 -16.47 -0.13
N PRO A 26 4.71 -15.63 0.26
CA PRO A 26 6.13 -16.03 0.26
C PRO A 26 6.37 -17.27 1.12
N PRO A 27 7.23 -18.19 0.65
CA PRO A 27 7.59 -19.34 1.47
C PRO A 27 8.22 -18.85 2.77
N GLY A 28 7.75 -19.37 3.90
CA GLY A 28 8.27 -18.93 5.20
C GLY A 28 7.69 -17.64 5.72
N ALA A 29 6.65 -17.10 5.08
CA ALA A 29 5.98 -15.91 5.57
C ALA A 29 5.47 -16.15 7.00
N ASN A 30 5.72 -15.18 7.86
CA ASN A 30 5.41 -15.27 9.29
C ASN A 30 4.53 -14.13 9.80
N CYS A 31 4.16 -13.21 8.95
CA CYS A 31 3.25 -12.11 9.29
C CYS A 31 2.15 -12.05 8.25
N HIS A 32 0.91 -12.07 8.69
CA HIS A 32 -0.25 -12.09 7.79
C HIS A 32 -1.34 -11.19 8.35
N ALA A 33 -2.08 -10.54 7.48
CA ALA A 33 -3.28 -9.80 7.85
C ALA A 33 -4.24 -9.75 6.68
N HIS A 34 -5.51 -9.52 6.98
CA HIS A 34 -6.59 -9.45 6.01
C HIS A 34 -7.22 -8.07 6.14
N GLY A 35 -7.31 -7.37 5.06
CA GLY A 35 -7.90 -6.03 4.99
C GLY A 35 -9.13 -6.01 4.08
N PHE A 36 -10.09 -5.10 4.36
CA PHE A 36 -11.35 -5.03 3.69
C PHE A 36 -11.85 -3.63 3.67
N ASN A 37 -12.35 -3.20 2.54
CA ASN A 37 -13.06 -1.95 2.38
C ASN A 37 -14.47 -2.26 1.86
N PRO A 38 -15.47 -2.32 2.74
CA PRO A 38 -16.82 -2.71 2.33
C PRO A 38 -17.49 -1.72 1.37
N LEU A 39 -17.06 -0.47 1.35
CA LEU A 39 -17.63 0.53 0.44
C LEU A 39 -17.36 0.21 -1.02
N CYS A 40 -16.17 -0.34 -1.31
CA CYS A 40 -15.77 -0.66 -2.66
C CYS A 40 -15.71 -2.16 -2.92
N GLY A 41 -15.91 -2.96 -1.89
CA GLY A 41 -15.78 -4.41 -1.99
C GLY A 41 -14.35 -4.90 -2.13
N ASP A 42 -13.37 -4.06 -1.78
CA ASP A 42 -11.96 -4.45 -1.85
C ASP A 42 -11.63 -5.39 -0.71
N GLU A 43 -10.86 -6.43 -1.02
CA GLU A 43 -10.39 -7.37 -0.02
C GLU A 43 -8.95 -7.70 -0.34
N ILE A 44 -8.08 -7.66 0.64
CA ILE A 44 -6.66 -7.92 0.44
C ILE A 44 -6.11 -8.73 1.61
N ARG A 45 -5.21 -9.67 1.31
CA ARG A 45 -4.44 -10.39 2.31
C ARG A 45 -3.00 -10.06 2.03
N VAL A 46 -2.30 -9.61 3.06
CA VAL A 46 -0.88 -9.28 2.96
C VAL A 46 -0.08 -10.31 3.73
N HIS A 47 0.98 -10.80 3.12
CA HIS A 47 1.87 -11.80 3.70
C HIS A 47 3.29 -11.26 3.67
N LEU A 48 3.96 -11.27 4.81
CA LEU A 48 5.32 -10.76 4.93
C LEU A 48 6.20 -11.80 5.57
N LYS A 49 7.45 -11.85 5.12
CA LYS A 49 8.46 -12.67 5.76
C LYS A 49 9.43 -11.71 6.45
N VAL A 50 9.47 -11.75 7.76
CA VAL A 50 10.32 -10.87 8.56
C VAL A 50 11.40 -11.71 9.23
N GLU A 51 12.67 -11.34 9.01
CA GLU A 51 13.83 -11.99 9.63
C GLU A 51 14.74 -10.93 10.21
N ASP A 52 15.07 -11.05 11.48
CA ASP A 52 15.95 -10.12 12.19
C ASP A 52 15.51 -8.65 12.04
N GLY A 53 14.20 -8.43 12.09
CA GLY A 53 13.65 -7.08 11.99
C GLY A 53 13.62 -6.50 10.59
N VAL A 54 13.92 -7.31 9.58
CA VAL A 54 13.91 -6.88 8.18
C VAL A 54 12.84 -7.64 7.41
N ILE A 55 12.08 -6.93 6.57
CA ILE A 55 11.08 -7.54 5.70
C ILE A 55 11.82 -8.08 4.48
N VAL A 56 12.11 -9.38 4.48
CA VAL A 56 12.91 -9.97 3.41
C VAL A 56 12.07 -10.38 2.20
N ASP A 57 10.76 -10.54 2.38
CA ASP A 57 9.88 -10.82 1.26
C ASP A 57 8.47 -10.33 1.60
N ALA A 58 7.68 -10.06 0.58
CA ALA A 58 6.32 -9.58 0.73
C ALA A 58 5.46 -10.05 -0.44
N GLY A 59 4.19 -10.28 -0.18
CA GLY A 59 3.25 -10.64 -1.23
C GLY A 59 1.84 -10.32 -0.79
N PHE A 60 0.92 -10.38 -1.72
CA PHE A 60 -0.48 -10.16 -1.42
C PHE A 60 -1.39 -10.97 -2.33
N GLU A 61 -2.63 -11.11 -1.89
CA GLU A 61 -3.69 -11.80 -2.61
C GLU A 61 -4.97 -11.04 -2.38
N GLY A 62 -5.99 -11.33 -3.13
CA GLY A 62 -7.30 -10.73 -2.96
C GLY A 62 -7.80 -10.10 -4.24
N ALA A 63 -8.87 -9.33 -4.13
CA ALA A 63 -9.49 -8.67 -5.28
C ALA A 63 -9.93 -7.27 -4.86
N GLY A 64 -9.84 -6.33 -5.76
CA GLY A 64 -10.25 -4.97 -5.49
C GLY A 64 -10.20 -4.11 -6.74
N CYS A 65 -10.46 -2.84 -6.55
CA CYS A 65 -10.42 -1.89 -7.66
C CYS A 65 -8.98 -1.65 -8.12
N ALA A 66 -8.82 -0.95 -9.22
CA ALA A 66 -7.51 -0.66 -9.80
C ALA A 66 -6.59 0.07 -8.80
N ILE A 67 -7.14 0.98 -8.02
CA ILE A 67 -6.40 1.76 -7.05
C ILE A 67 -5.90 0.87 -5.90
N SER A 68 -6.78 0.00 -5.40
CA SER A 68 -6.44 -0.93 -4.32
C SER A 68 -5.32 -1.88 -4.75
N THR A 69 -5.44 -2.47 -5.93
CA THR A 69 -4.46 -3.39 -6.48
C THR A 69 -3.12 -2.70 -6.73
N ALA A 70 -3.15 -1.52 -7.34
CA ALA A 70 -1.93 -0.79 -7.64
C ALA A 70 -1.21 -0.35 -6.36
N SER A 71 -1.97 0.11 -5.36
CA SER A 71 -1.39 0.52 -4.10
C SER A 71 -0.73 -0.65 -3.38
N ALA A 72 -1.36 -1.82 -3.39
CA ALA A 72 -0.80 -3.02 -2.79
C ALA A 72 0.48 -3.45 -3.50
N SER A 73 0.48 -3.40 -4.82
CA SER A 73 1.66 -3.72 -5.62
C SER A 73 2.81 -2.79 -5.29
N LEU A 74 2.56 -1.48 -5.24
CA LEU A 74 3.57 -0.47 -4.89
C LEU A 74 4.07 -0.68 -3.47
N MET A 75 3.17 -0.99 -2.55
CA MET A 75 3.50 -1.23 -1.15
C MET A 75 4.47 -2.40 -1.01
N THR A 76 4.20 -3.52 -1.67
CA THR A 76 5.08 -4.69 -1.56
C THR A 76 6.48 -4.39 -2.08
N GLN A 77 6.60 -3.64 -3.17
CA GLN A 77 7.90 -3.26 -3.69
C GLN A 77 8.63 -2.32 -2.73
N ALA A 78 7.88 -1.42 -2.10
CA ALA A 78 8.47 -0.41 -1.23
C ALA A 78 8.98 -0.98 0.08
N VAL A 79 8.29 -1.98 0.65
CA VAL A 79 8.67 -2.50 1.97
C VAL A 79 9.68 -3.64 1.92
N MET A 80 9.82 -4.32 0.79
CA MET A 80 10.80 -5.41 0.68
C MET A 80 12.21 -4.87 0.86
N GLY A 81 12.97 -5.50 1.75
CA GLY A 81 14.34 -5.12 2.06
C GLY A 81 14.47 -4.04 3.12
N ARG A 82 13.35 -3.53 3.64
CA ARG A 82 13.39 -2.49 4.67
C ARG A 82 13.22 -3.10 6.06
N ARG A 83 13.70 -2.39 7.04
CA ARG A 83 13.46 -2.76 8.44
C ARG A 83 12.01 -2.47 8.77
N VAL A 84 11.46 -3.18 9.72
CA VAL A 84 10.08 -2.98 10.19
C VAL A 84 9.84 -1.51 10.56
N ALA A 85 10.77 -0.88 11.27
CA ALA A 85 10.64 0.53 11.66
C ALA A 85 10.57 1.45 10.45
N GLU A 86 11.34 1.15 9.40
CA GLU A 86 11.32 1.93 8.17
C GLU A 86 10.01 1.77 7.42
N ALA A 87 9.45 0.57 7.44
CA ALA A 87 8.16 0.31 6.81
C ALA A 87 7.04 1.05 7.54
N GLU A 88 7.10 1.15 8.85
CA GLU A 88 6.13 1.93 9.62
C GLU A 88 6.25 3.42 9.35
N ASP A 89 7.47 3.94 9.22
CA ASP A 89 7.68 5.34 8.86
C ASP A 89 7.14 5.62 7.47
N LEU A 90 7.35 4.69 6.55
CA LEU A 90 6.85 4.82 5.19
C LEU A 90 5.31 4.80 5.18
N PHE A 91 4.70 3.95 6.00
CA PHE A 91 3.25 3.91 6.18
C PHE A 91 2.74 5.28 6.59
N ARG A 92 3.36 5.91 7.59
CA ARG A 92 2.94 7.23 8.07
C ARG A 92 3.08 8.27 6.98
N ALA A 93 4.18 8.23 6.23
CA ALA A 93 4.41 9.17 5.15
C ALA A 93 3.35 9.07 4.06
N VAL A 94 3.03 7.85 3.66
CA VAL A 94 2.00 7.61 2.64
C VAL A 94 0.62 8.00 3.16
N HIS A 95 0.30 7.59 4.38
CA HIS A 95 -0.99 7.89 4.99
C HIS A 95 -1.18 9.40 5.11
N ASP A 96 -0.18 10.11 5.58
CA ASP A 96 -0.25 11.56 5.73
C ASP A 96 -0.40 12.24 4.37
N ALA A 97 0.34 11.77 3.37
CA ALA A 97 0.24 12.33 2.03
C ALA A 97 -1.16 12.15 1.42
N LEU A 98 -1.82 11.03 1.74
CA LEU A 98 -3.14 10.72 1.21
C LEU A 98 -4.28 11.36 2.00
N THR A 99 -4.06 11.68 3.26
CA THR A 99 -5.12 12.17 4.14
C THR A 99 -4.98 13.62 4.57
N ASP A 100 -3.90 14.29 4.18
CA ASP A 100 -3.69 15.69 4.54
C ASP A 100 -4.64 16.62 3.81
N GLU A 101 -5.68 17.05 4.51
CA GLU A 101 -6.68 17.94 3.94
C GLU A 101 -6.22 19.39 3.89
N SER A 102 -5.21 19.73 4.67
CA SER A 102 -4.73 21.12 4.72
C SER A 102 -3.89 21.48 3.51
N GLY A 103 -3.36 20.50 2.81
CA GLY A 103 -2.45 20.71 1.70
C GLY A 103 -1.05 21.16 2.12
N LYS A 104 -0.78 21.18 3.41
CA LYS A 104 0.53 21.59 3.93
C LYS A 104 1.57 20.49 3.80
N LEU A 105 1.14 19.24 3.95
CA LEU A 105 2.02 18.11 3.79
C LEU A 105 1.92 17.63 2.36
N GLN A 106 2.98 17.74 1.63
CA GLN A 106 2.99 17.27 0.26
C GLN A 106 3.79 15.99 0.15
N ALA A 107 3.40 15.15 -0.75
CA ALA A 107 4.15 13.94 -1.03
C ALA A 107 5.53 14.34 -1.52
N SER A 108 6.55 14.07 -0.73
CA SER A 108 7.92 14.40 -1.08
C SER A 108 8.50 13.31 -1.97
N PRO A 109 8.90 13.61 -3.21
CA PRO A 109 9.54 12.60 -4.06
C PRO A 109 10.81 12.03 -3.44
N GLU A 110 11.48 12.82 -2.61
CA GLU A 110 12.71 12.38 -1.94
C GLU A 110 12.41 11.31 -0.91
N ARG A 111 11.29 11.44 -0.22
CA ARG A 111 10.91 10.53 0.84
C ARG A 111 10.10 9.35 0.32
N LEU A 112 9.16 9.61 -0.57
CA LEU A 112 8.23 8.60 -1.07
C LEU A 112 8.65 7.93 -2.37
N GLY A 113 9.50 8.60 -3.16
CA GLY A 113 9.88 8.08 -4.45
C GLY A 113 8.66 7.85 -5.34
N LYS A 114 8.55 6.67 -5.92
CA LYS A 114 7.44 6.30 -6.81
C LYS A 114 6.09 6.37 -6.10
N LEU A 115 6.08 6.20 -4.78
CA LEU A 115 4.84 6.25 -4.00
C LEU A 115 4.19 7.64 -4.01
N SER A 116 4.96 8.68 -4.32
CA SER A 116 4.41 10.03 -4.37
C SER A 116 3.27 10.14 -5.38
N VAL A 117 3.26 9.27 -6.34
CA VAL A 117 2.22 9.22 -7.36
C VAL A 117 0.85 8.93 -6.75
N LEU A 118 0.81 8.19 -5.64
CA LEU A 118 -0.44 7.87 -4.96
C LEU A 118 -1.16 9.12 -4.43
N ALA A 119 -0.44 10.21 -4.24
CA ALA A 119 -1.06 11.45 -3.78
C ALA A 119 -2.14 11.96 -4.74
N GLY A 120 -2.09 11.54 -6.01
CA GLY A 120 -3.14 11.87 -6.98
C GLY A 120 -4.53 11.37 -6.58
N VAL A 121 -4.58 10.35 -5.73
CA VAL A 121 -5.84 9.80 -5.22
C VAL A 121 -6.61 10.82 -4.38
N LYS A 122 -5.94 11.83 -3.85
CA LYS A 122 -6.61 12.86 -3.02
C LYS A 122 -7.71 13.60 -3.80
N GLU A 123 -7.63 13.60 -5.12
CA GLU A 123 -8.67 14.19 -5.95
C GLU A 123 -9.95 13.35 -5.94
N TYR A 124 -9.86 12.13 -5.46
CA TYR A 124 -10.96 11.18 -5.43
C TYR A 124 -11.15 10.66 -4.00
N PRO A 125 -11.82 11.43 -3.12
CA PRO A 125 -11.90 11.09 -1.69
C PRO A 125 -12.35 9.66 -1.37
N MET A 126 -13.25 9.11 -2.17
CA MET A 126 -13.71 7.74 -1.97
C MET A 126 -12.62 6.72 -2.26
N ARG A 127 -11.64 7.08 -3.07
CA ARG A 127 -10.54 6.18 -3.43
C ARG A 127 -9.37 6.23 -2.45
N VAL A 128 -9.35 7.24 -1.58
CA VAL A 128 -8.31 7.33 -0.55
C VAL A 128 -8.34 6.07 0.32
N LYS A 129 -9.51 5.58 0.69
CA LYS A 129 -9.64 4.37 1.48
C LYS A 129 -9.16 3.14 0.72
N CYS A 130 -9.36 3.11 -0.58
CA CYS A 130 -8.87 2.02 -1.43
C CYS A 130 -7.34 2.03 -1.45
N ALA A 131 -6.75 3.21 -1.57
CA ALA A 131 -5.30 3.35 -1.63
C ALA A 131 -4.63 3.04 -0.29
N THR A 132 -5.27 3.35 0.82
CA THR A 132 -4.68 3.13 2.14
C THR A 132 -4.89 1.72 2.69
N LEU A 133 -5.83 0.96 2.11
CA LEU A 133 -6.16 -0.38 2.61
C LEU A 133 -4.93 -1.30 2.71
N ALA A 134 -4.14 -1.39 1.65
CA ALA A 134 -2.96 -2.25 1.63
C ALA A 134 -1.95 -1.85 2.70
N TRP A 135 -1.82 -0.54 2.93
CA TRP A 135 -0.86 -0.02 3.90
C TRP A 135 -1.29 -0.29 5.33
N HIS A 136 -2.59 -0.14 5.65
CA HIS A 136 -3.13 -0.49 6.96
C HIS A 136 -3.00 -1.99 7.19
N THR A 137 -3.23 -2.79 6.16
CA THR A 137 -3.15 -4.25 6.26
C THR A 137 -1.70 -4.68 6.49
N MET A 138 -0.76 -4.06 5.80
CA MET A 138 0.67 -4.33 5.98
C MET A 138 1.08 -4.01 7.42
N ARG A 139 0.65 -2.87 7.94
CA ARG A 139 0.97 -2.47 9.30
C ARG A 139 0.38 -3.45 10.33
N ALA A 140 -0.85 -3.90 10.10
CA ALA A 140 -1.48 -4.91 10.95
C ALA A 140 -0.72 -6.23 10.93
N ALA A 141 -0.22 -6.62 9.76
CA ALA A 141 0.60 -7.82 9.65
C ALA A 141 1.87 -7.73 10.47
N LEU A 142 2.50 -6.55 10.51
CA LEU A 142 3.70 -6.33 11.29
C LEU A 142 3.43 -6.31 12.81
N ALA A 143 2.26 -5.80 13.19
CA ALA A 143 1.93 -5.65 14.60
C ALA A 143 1.35 -6.91 15.23
N SER A 144 0.53 -7.66 14.48
CA SER A 144 -0.18 -8.80 15.04
C SER A 144 -0.60 -9.74 13.94
N GLU A 145 -0.12 -10.95 13.98
CA GLU A 145 -0.41 -11.94 12.96
C GLU A 145 -1.90 -12.24 12.85
N GLY A 146 -2.40 -12.29 11.64
CA GLY A 146 -3.77 -12.72 11.37
C GLY A 146 -4.86 -11.70 11.69
N GLU A 147 -4.48 -10.47 11.99
CA GLU A 147 -5.46 -9.45 12.32
C GLU A 147 -6.25 -9.00 11.08
N THR A 148 -7.54 -8.75 11.28
CA THR A 148 -8.42 -8.24 10.21
C THR A 148 -8.57 -6.74 10.34
N VAL A 149 -8.43 -6.04 9.25
CA VAL A 149 -8.49 -4.58 9.19
C VAL A 149 -9.56 -4.14 8.22
N THR A 150 -10.27 -3.09 8.57
CA THR A 150 -11.26 -2.51 7.65
C THR A 150 -11.02 -1.00 7.53
N THR A 151 -11.28 -0.46 6.36
CA THR A 151 -11.13 0.97 6.09
C THR A 151 -12.46 1.66 5.79
N GLU A 152 -13.55 1.16 6.32
CA GLU A 152 -14.85 1.79 6.11
C GLU A 152 -14.95 3.19 6.72
#